data_1e48237f37bd4a42e2a29f125b734161
#
_entry.id   1e48237f37bd4a42e2a29f125b734161
#
_cell.length_a   1.000
_cell.length_b   1.000
_cell.length_c   1.000
_cell.angle_alpha   90.00
_cell.angle_beta   90.00
_cell.angle_gamma   90.00
#
_symmetry.space_group_name_H-M   'P 1'
#
loop_
_entity.id
_entity.type
_entity.pdbx_description
1 polymer ?
#
loop_
_entity_poly.entity_id
_entity_poly.type
_entity_poly.pdbx_seq_one_letter_code
_entity_poly.pdbx_strand_id
1 'polypeptide(L)'
;MGKLTCPEPRAAPAGRPPPARLDPTVKALGVVTLLNDLSSEVAVRTLPLFLANVLGVKADIIGLIEGLAESTATLLKVVSGVLADRVGKKKALALWGYGLSGFTKPLLFFAAGWPLVLVVRVLDRIGKGIRTAPRDALIADVTAPEVLGRAFGFNKAMDKAGAVAGLVLAAGILYFGGTGQVALTRENYQALVLLSVVPGIASVFVLARWVRERPASPSVQASSVRLAWRGLDGRFRAYLVLLAIFTLGNSSDAFLMLRAQTLGFQPVEIFFLLAAFNLVITLSSTPAGTLSDRLGRRGLIIAGWAIYAAIYLGFAFASSAWHVWALYLGYGLYYGAFQGAASALVADLVPPELRGTAYGLFNGAIGVAAFPASLLAGLLWDWYGPPAPFLAGGVLALVAALGMLAVAPRSRR
;
A
#
# COMPACT_ATOMS: atom_id res chain seq x y z
N MET A 1 -32.31 62.79 -25.14
CA MET A 1 -31.04 62.28 -25.76
C MET A 1 -30.34 61.42 -24.75
N GLY A 2 -30.63 60.11 -24.74
CA GLY A 2 -29.98 59.12 -23.87
C GLY A 2 -28.77 58.57 -24.60
N LYS A 3 -27.60 58.65 -23.97
CA LYS A 3 -26.38 58.06 -24.48
C LYS A 3 -26.43 56.52 -24.22
N LEU A 4 -26.56 55.77 -25.31
CA LEU A 4 -26.33 54.31 -25.30
C LEU A 4 -24.82 54.06 -25.09
N THR A 5 -24.44 53.59 -23.91
CA THR A 5 -23.08 53.06 -23.65
C THR A 5 -23.00 51.64 -24.19
N CYS A 6 -22.15 51.42 -25.18
CA CYS A 6 -21.76 50.05 -25.64
C CYS A 6 -21.13 49.25 -24.50
N PRO A 7 -21.50 47.99 -24.30
CA PRO A 7 -20.81 47.13 -23.36
C PRO A 7 -19.39 46.84 -23.86
N GLU A 8 -18.40 47.04 -22.98
CA GLU A 8 -17.00 46.65 -23.25
C GLU A 8 -16.90 45.15 -23.58
N PRO A 9 -16.04 44.77 -24.54
CA PRO A 9 -15.81 43.37 -24.85
C PRO A 9 -15.24 42.66 -23.64
N ARG A 10 -15.93 41.59 -23.16
CA ARG A 10 -15.42 40.68 -22.14
C ARG A 10 -14.07 40.17 -22.59
N ALA A 11 -13.02 40.44 -21.79
CA ALA A 11 -11.71 39.89 -21.98
C ALA A 11 -11.79 38.36 -22.08
N ALA A 12 -11.21 37.80 -23.14
CA ALA A 12 -11.09 36.34 -23.30
C ALA A 12 -10.44 35.73 -22.04
N PRO A 13 -10.89 34.53 -21.59
CA PRO A 13 -10.30 33.90 -20.42
C PRO A 13 -8.80 33.71 -20.67
N ALA A 14 -7.99 34.31 -19.82
CA ALA A 14 -6.53 34.17 -19.87
C ALA A 14 -6.16 32.69 -19.99
N GLY A 15 -5.44 32.36 -21.06
CA GLY A 15 -5.00 30.98 -21.33
C GLY A 15 -4.37 30.39 -20.08
N ARG A 16 -4.74 29.13 -19.75
CA ARG A 16 -4.15 28.39 -18.61
C ARG A 16 -2.63 28.54 -18.66
N PRO A 17 -1.99 29.01 -17.59
CA PRO A 17 -0.53 29.07 -17.55
C PRO A 17 0.04 27.69 -17.88
N PRO A 18 1.18 27.61 -18.58
CA PRO A 18 1.80 26.34 -18.93
C PRO A 18 1.98 25.51 -17.65
N PRO A 19 1.75 24.20 -17.69
CA PRO A 19 1.80 23.36 -16.51
C PRO A 19 3.16 23.51 -15.82
N ALA A 20 3.15 24.02 -14.61
CA ALA A 20 4.35 24.24 -13.82
C ALA A 20 5.21 22.97 -13.78
N ARG A 21 6.52 23.09 -14.05
CA ARG A 21 7.46 21.96 -14.07
C ARG A 21 7.56 21.40 -12.65
N LEU A 22 7.60 20.06 -12.51
CA LEU A 22 7.84 19.41 -11.21
C LEU A 22 9.23 19.80 -10.68
N ASP A 23 9.30 20.13 -9.39
CA ASP A 23 10.56 20.44 -8.70
C ASP A 23 11.57 19.28 -8.85
N PRO A 24 12.86 19.56 -9.03
CA PRO A 24 13.90 18.52 -9.11
C PRO A 24 13.90 17.57 -7.91
N THR A 25 13.56 18.05 -6.71
CA THR A 25 13.45 17.23 -5.50
C THR A 25 12.31 16.21 -5.62
N VAL A 26 11.16 16.57 -6.22
CA VAL A 26 10.06 15.65 -6.47
C VAL A 26 10.48 14.54 -7.45
N LYS A 27 11.22 14.90 -8.50
CA LYS A 27 11.75 13.93 -9.47
C LYS A 27 12.75 12.99 -8.81
N ALA A 28 13.66 13.51 -7.99
CA ALA A 28 14.63 12.72 -7.25
C ALA A 28 13.93 11.74 -6.28
N LEU A 29 12.91 12.21 -5.54
CA LEU A 29 12.09 11.35 -4.66
C LEU A 29 11.33 10.28 -5.44
N GLY A 30 10.84 10.58 -6.64
CA GLY A 30 10.26 9.59 -7.54
C GLY A 30 11.26 8.49 -7.91
N VAL A 31 12.49 8.85 -8.28
CA VAL A 31 13.57 7.88 -8.57
C VAL A 31 13.92 7.05 -7.33
N VAL A 32 14.01 7.67 -6.15
CA VAL A 32 14.22 6.97 -4.87
C VAL A 32 13.14 5.91 -4.63
N THR A 33 11.87 6.29 -4.84
CA THR A 33 10.74 5.38 -4.67
C THR A 33 10.80 4.23 -5.67
N LEU A 34 11.05 4.53 -6.95
CA LEU A 34 11.20 3.51 -8.01
C LEU A 34 12.29 2.49 -7.66
N LEU A 35 13.49 2.96 -7.33
CA LEU A 35 14.63 2.09 -7.01
C LEU A 35 14.38 1.25 -5.77
N ASN A 36 13.78 1.85 -4.74
CA ASN A 36 13.46 1.13 -3.51
C ASN A 36 12.39 0.06 -3.72
N ASP A 37 11.35 0.35 -4.52
CA ASP A 37 10.29 -0.61 -4.77
C ASP A 37 10.74 -1.72 -5.71
N LEU A 38 11.57 -1.40 -6.72
CA LEU A 38 12.27 -2.40 -7.51
C LEU A 38 13.06 -3.36 -6.60
N SER A 39 13.87 -2.84 -5.67
CA SER A 39 14.60 -3.65 -4.69
C SER A 39 13.67 -4.52 -3.83
N SER A 40 12.56 -3.94 -3.35
CA SER A 40 11.64 -4.63 -2.45
C SER A 40 10.85 -5.73 -3.16
N GLU A 41 10.39 -5.49 -4.37
CA GLU A 41 9.62 -6.49 -5.13
C GLU A 41 10.50 -7.69 -5.53
N VAL A 42 11.78 -7.44 -5.86
CA VAL A 42 12.72 -8.52 -6.18
C VAL A 42 12.98 -9.43 -4.96
N ALA A 43 13.33 -8.88 -3.79
CA ALA A 43 13.75 -9.68 -2.64
C ALA A 43 12.60 -10.07 -1.70
N VAL A 44 11.69 -9.13 -1.43
CA VAL A 44 10.70 -9.28 -0.36
C VAL A 44 9.39 -9.88 -0.87
N ARG A 45 8.99 -9.61 -2.11
CA ARG A 45 7.77 -10.19 -2.67
C ARG A 45 7.93 -11.70 -2.96
N THR A 46 9.16 -12.16 -3.20
CA THR A 46 9.48 -13.58 -3.36
C THR A 46 9.53 -14.35 -2.05
N LEU A 47 9.57 -13.65 -0.93
CA LEU A 47 9.80 -14.22 0.41
C LEU A 47 8.76 -15.26 0.85
N PRO A 48 7.44 -15.09 0.65
CA PRO A 48 6.46 -16.11 1.02
C PRO A 48 6.69 -17.45 0.28
N LEU A 49 7.05 -17.37 -1.01
CA LEU A 49 7.38 -18.56 -1.80
C LEU A 49 8.70 -19.22 -1.34
N PHE A 50 9.70 -18.41 -0.96
CA PHE A 50 10.95 -18.91 -0.39
C PHE A 50 10.71 -19.61 0.95
N LEU A 51 9.92 -19.02 1.84
CA LEU A 51 9.56 -19.62 3.13
C LEU A 51 8.83 -20.95 2.94
N ALA A 52 7.84 -21.00 2.05
CA ALA A 52 7.06 -22.22 1.82
C ALA A 52 7.86 -23.30 1.09
N ASN A 53 8.55 -22.97 -0.01
CA ASN A 53 9.09 -23.96 -0.94
C ASN A 53 10.54 -24.37 -0.59
N VAL A 54 11.35 -23.44 -0.06
CA VAL A 54 12.78 -23.68 0.20
C VAL A 54 13.02 -24.00 1.68
N LEU A 55 12.34 -23.28 2.57
CA LEU A 55 12.50 -23.46 4.01
C LEU A 55 11.45 -24.41 4.62
N GLY A 56 10.43 -24.83 3.87
CA GLY A 56 9.37 -25.73 4.33
C GLY A 56 8.55 -25.17 5.51
N VAL A 57 8.44 -23.84 5.59
CA VAL A 57 7.76 -23.15 6.69
C VAL A 57 6.26 -23.24 6.53
N LYS A 58 5.55 -23.56 7.61
CA LYS A 58 4.09 -23.64 7.63
C LYS A 58 3.43 -22.28 7.43
N ALA A 59 2.17 -22.28 7.01
CA ALA A 59 1.42 -21.08 6.69
C ALA A 59 1.13 -20.18 7.91
N ASP A 60 1.02 -20.76 9.13
CA ASP A 60 0.87 -20.03 10.39
C ASP A 60 2.08 -19.11 10.67
N ILE A 61 3.31 -19.62 10.45
CA ILE A 61 4.55 -18.84 10.60
C ILE A 61 4.66 -17.77 9.50
N ILE A 62 4.25 -18.07 8.25
CA ILE A 62 4.20 -17.07 7.18
C ILE A 62 3.21 -15.96 7.56
N GLY A 63 2.05 -16.32 8.09
CA GLY A 63 1.05 -15.38 8.60
C GLY A 63 1.56 -14.52 9.76
N LEU A 64 2.33 -15.14 10.69
CA LEU A 64 3.00 -14.43 11.78
C LEU A 64 3.97 -13.37 11.24
N ILE A 65 4.86 -13.77 10.31
CA ILE A 65 5.89 -12.89 9.73
C ILE A 65 5.24 -11.72 8.99
N GLU A 66 4.31 -11.99 8.10
CA GLU A 66 3.65 -10.97 7.28
C GLU A 66 2.74 -10.08 8.13
N GLY A 67 2.01 -10.65 9.08
CA GLY A 67 1.13 -9.91 9.97
C GLY A 67 1.88 -8.95 10.87
N LEU A 68 2.98 -9.39 11.52
CA LEU A 68 3.85 -8.53 12.32
C LEU A 68 4.47 -7.43 11.47
N ALA A 69 4.93 -7.78 10.28
CA ALA A 69 5.54 -6.83 9.36
C ALA A 69 4.56 -5.72 8.96
N GLU A 70 3.37 -6.06 8.50
CA GLU A 70 2.40 -5.07 8.01
C GLU A 70 1.82 -4.21 9.15
N SER A 71 1.54 -4.84 10.31
CA SER A 71 1.15 -4.12 11.52
C SER A 71 2.21 -3.10 11.95
N THR A 72 3.48 -3.51 11.99
CA THR A 72 4.61 -2.64 12.33
C THR A 72 4.70 -1.44 11.38
N ALA A 73 4.65 -1.66 10.07
CA ALA A 73 4.72 -0.58 9.09
C ALA A 73 3.58 0.43 9.24
N THR A 74 2.35 -0.07 9.45
CA THR A 74 1.16 0.76 9.53
C THR A 74 1.12 1.58 10.82
N LEU A 75 1.46 0.98 11.96
CA LEU A 75 1.51 1.68 13.25
C LEU A 75 2.63 2.72 13.28
N LEU A 76 3.83 2.36 12.80
CA LEU A 76 4.95 3.30 12.75
C LEU A 76 4.73 4.45 11.78
N LYS A 77 3.96 4.28 10.72
CA LYS A 77 3.58 5.37 9.82
C LYS A 77 2.82 6.49 10.55
N VAL A 78 1.96 6.13 11.51
CA VAL A 78 1.25 7.12 12.34
C VAL A 78 2.22 7.88 13.24
N VAL A 79 3.15 7.17 13.89
CA VAL A 79 4.15 7.77 14.79
C VAL A 79 5.15 8.62 14.03
N SER A 80 5.61 8.17 12.85
CA SER A 80 6.63 8.85 12.06
C SER A 80 6.17 10.20 11.52
N GLY A 81 4.88 10.38 11.26
CA GLY A 81 4.31 11.68 10.89
C GLY A 81 4.49 12.72 12.00
N VAL A 82 4.09 12.36 13.21
CA VAL A 82 4.27 13.23 14.39
C VAL A 82 5.76 13.52 14.68
N LEU A 83 6.60 12.50 14.52
CA LEU A 83 8.04 12.64 14.73
C LEU A 83 8.68 13.56 13.67
N ALA A 84 8.28 13.46 12.42
CA ALA A 84 8.77 14.33 11.34
C ALA A 84 8.45 15.80 11.60
N ASP A 85 7.25 16.09 12.10
CA ASP A 85 6.82 17.45 12.43
C ASP A 85 7.59 18.01 13.63
N ARG A 86 7.89 17.17 14.65
CA ARG A 86 8.64 17.61 15.84
C ARG A 86 10.13 17.80 15.61
N VAL A 87 10.74 16.88 14.88
CA VAL A 87 12.21 16.88 14.67
C VAL A 87 12.63 17.90 13.61
N GLY A 88 11.73 18.24 12.67
CA GLY A 88 12.00 19.19 11.59
C GLY A 88 13.08 18.74 10.59
N LYS A 89 13.63 17.52 10.71
CA LYS A 89 14.68 16.95 9.86
C LYS A 89 14.10 15.79 9.02
N LYS A 90 13.20 16.12 8.10
CA LYS A 90 12.45 15.16 7.29
C LYS A 90 13.36 14.30 6.41
N LYS A 91 14.38 14.91 5.79
CA LYS A 91 15.38 14.20 4.96
C LYS A 91 16.16 13.17 5.78
N ALA A 92 16.61 13.52 6.98
CA ALA A 92 17.35 12.60 7.85
C ALA A 92 16.49 11.39 8.23
N LEU A 93 15.22 11.58 8.61
CA LEU A 93 14.29 10.50 8.92
C LEU A 93 14.03 9.61 7.70
N ALA A 94 13.85 10.21 6.51
CA ALA A 94 13.72 9.45 5.28
C ALA A 94 14.98 8.63 5.00
N LEU A 95 16.18 9.20 5.13
CA LEU A 95 17.46 8.49 4.97
C LEU A 95 17.60 7.30 5.92
N TRP A 96 17.26 7.47 7.19
CA TRP A 96 17.27 6.38 8.16
C TRP A 96 16.29 5.26 7.75
N GLY A 97 15.08 5.62 7.32
CA GLY A 97 14.07 4.62 6.91
C GLY A 97 14.46 3.86 5.64
N TYR A 98 14.97 4.56 4.60
CA TYR A 98 15.46 3.92 3.38
C TYR A 98 16.75 3.13 3.63
N GLY A 99 17.66 3.65 4.45
CA GLY A 99 18.89 2.98 4.86
C GLY A 99 18.60 1.68 5.59
N LEU A 100 17.76 1.72 6.63
CA LEU A 100 17.37 0.53 7.39
C LEU A 100 16.79 -0.55 6.46
N SER A 101 15.85 -0.19 5.59
CA SER A 101 15.28 -1.11 4.61
C SER A 101 16.32 -1.64 3.61
N GLY A 102 17.22 -0.78 3.12
CA GLY A 102 18.26 -1.14 2.14
C GLY A 102 19.34 -2.06 2.72
N PHE A 103 19.81 -1.79 3.95
CA PHE A 103 20.90 -2.55 4.59
C PHE A 103 20.45 -3.85 5.27
N THR A 104 19.15 -4.00 5.56
CA THR A 104 18.66 -5.25 6.16
C THR A 104 18.36 -6.34 5.14
N LYS A 105 17.95 -5.98 3.90
CA LYS A 105 17.65 -6.96 2.84
C LYS A 105 18.80 -7.90 2.49
N PRO A 106 20.06 -7.44 2.38
CA PRO A 106 21.20 -8.35 2.14
C PRO A 106 21.33 -9.49 3.13
N LEU A 107 20.83 -9.31 4.37
CA LEU A 107 20.87 -10.37 5.39
C LEU A 107 20.00 -11.58 5.01
N LEU A 108 19.01 -11.41 4.12
CA LEU A 108 18.20 -12.51 3.58
C LEU A 108 19.03 -13.52 2.78
N PHE A 109 20.20 -13.13 2.27
CA PHE A 109 21.15 -14.04 1.63
C PHE A 109 21.58 -15.18 2.56
N PHE A 110 21.71 -14.89 3.85
CA PHE A 110 22.12 -15.85 4.89
C PHE A 110 20.94 -16.55 5.55
N ALA A 111 19.71 -16.38 5.03
CA ALA A 111 18.52 -16.95 5.65
C ALA A 111 18.52 -18.49 5.55
N ALA A 112 18.89 -19.13 6.66
CA ALA A 112 18.82 -20.58 6.84
C ALA A 112 17.51 -21.05 7.49
N GLY A 113 16.76 -20.13 8.11
CA GLY A 113 15.49 -20.40 8.78
C GLY A 113 14.63 -19.14 8.91
N TRP A 114 13.38 -19.35 9.27
CA TRP A 114 12.39 -18.28 9.40
C TRP A 114 12.69 -17.18 10.46
N PRO A 115 13.42 -17.44 11.59
CA PRO A 115 13.66 -16.39 12.57
C PRO A 115 14.46 -15.20 12.00
N LEU A 116 15.51 -15.46 11.20
CA LEU A 116 16.25 -14.39 10.54
C LEU A 116 15.36 -13.64 9.54
N VAL A 117 14.52 -14.37 8.81
CA VAL A 117 13.55 -13.76 7.88
C VAL A 117 12.60 -12.84 8.62
N LEU A 118 12.06 -13.27 9.79
CA LEU A 118 11.18 -12.43 10.63
C LEU A 118 11.89 -11.13 11.04
N VAL A 119 13.11 -11.22 11.55
CA VAL A 119 13.89 -10.05 12.00
C VAL A 119 14.09 -9.08 10.84
N VAL A 120 14.58 -9.56 9.71
CA VAL A 120 14.81 -8.72 8.51
C VAL A 120 13.51 -8.11 8.01
N ARG A 121 12.42 -8.88 7.97
CA ARG A 121 11.13 -8.43 7.50
C ARG A 121 10.56 -7.32 8.39
N VAL A 122 10.66 -7.46 9.71
CA VAL A 122 10.23 -6.44 10.67
C VAL A 122 11.08 -5.18 10.54
N LEU A 123 12.41 -5.31 10.45
CA LEU A 123 13.31 -4.17 10.26
C LEU A 123 13.04 -3.42 8.94
N ASP A 124 12.81 -4.14 7.84
CA ASP A 124 12.41 -3.52 6.57
C ASP A 124 11.09 -2.74 6.73
N ARG A 125 10.12 -3.28 7.46
CA ARG A 125 8.84 -2.62 7.72
C ARG A 125 8.95 -1.43 8.68
N ILE A 126 9.82 -1.49 9.66
CA ILE A 126 10.20 -0.32 10.48
C ILE A 126 10.75 0.79 9.59
N GLY A 127 11.68 0.45 8.69
CA GLY A 127 12.21 1.40 7.71
C GLY A 127 11.10 2.02 6.85
N LYS A 128 10.18 1.21 6.34
CA LYS A 128 9.02 1.68 5.56
C LYS A 128 8.11 2.60 6.36
N GLY A 129 7.80 2.24 7.60
CA GLY A 129 6.97 3.05 8.49
C GLY A 129 7.59 4.43 8.77
N ILE A 130 8.90 4.47 9.09
CA ILE A 130 9.62 5.70 9.38
C ILE A 130 9.72 6.62 8.16
N ARG A 131 10.00 6.10 6.95
CA ARG A 131 10.28 6.92 5.76
C ARG A 131 9.05 7.51 5.07
N THR A 132 7.87 6.87 5.20
CA THR A 132 6.71 7.20 4.36
C THR A 132 6.21 8.63 4.60
N ALA A 133 5.93 8.99 5.85
CA ALA A 133 5.40 10.32 6.17
C ALA A 133 6.44 11.45 5.92
N PRO A 134 7.73 11.33 6.32
CA PRO A 134 8.76 12.31 5.97
C PRO A 134 8.94 12.51 4.47
N ARG A 135 8.91 11.44 3.66
CA ARG A 135 8.97 11.53 2.20
C ARG A 135 7.80 12.34 1.64
N ASP A 136 6.59 12.03 2.08
CA ASP A 136 5.39 12.70 1.61
C ASP A 136 5.40 14.19 2.00
N ALA A 137 5.90 14.50 3.19
CA ALA A 137 6.10 15.88 3.63
C ALA A 137 7.16 16.62 2.81
N LEU A 138 8.29 15.97 2.45
CA LEU A 138 9.30 16.57 1.56
C LEU A 138 8.73 16.91 0.17
N ILE A 139 7.84 16.07 -0.38
CA ILE A 139 7.13 16.34 -1.64
C ILE A 139 6.25 17.58 -1.48
N ALA A 140 5.47 17.65 -0.39
CA ALA A 140 4.56 18.75 -0.13
C ALA A 140 5.29 20.09 0.08
N ASP A 141 6.41 20.10 0.80
CA ASP A 141 7.18 21.31 1.12
C ASP A 141 7.76 22.03 -0.12
N VAL A 142 8.04 21.29 -1.19
CA VAL A 142 8.65 21.85 -2.42
C VAL A 142 7.66 22.06 -3.55
N THR A 143 6.39 21.69 -3.34
CA THR A 143 5.37 21.68 -4.38
C THR A 143 4.30 22.73 -4.12
N ALA A 144 3.99 23.55 -5.12
CA ALA A 144 2.90 24.51 -5.03
C ALA A 144 1.54 23.79 -4.95
N PRO A 145 0.55 24.34 -4.21
CA PRO A 145 -0.76 23.70 -4.00
C PRO A 145 -1.47 23.27 -5.29
N GLU A 146 -1.34 24.05 -6.36
CA GLU A 146 -1.99 23.84 -7.66
C GLU A 146 -1.48 22.59 -8.39
N VAL A 147 -0.24 22.15 -8.10
CA VAL A 147 0.40 21.00 -8.75
C VAL A 147 0.72 19.85 -7.79
N LEU A 148 0.23 19.95 -6.55
CA LEU A 148 0.48 18.96 -5.50
C LEU A 148 -0.05 17.57 -5.89
N GLY A 149 -1.24 17.49 -6.46
CA GLY A 149 -1.81 16.23 -6.95
C GLY A 149 -0.94 15.59 -8.05
N ARG A 150 -0.34 16.40 -8.94
CA ARG A 150 0.58 15.91 -9.97
C ARG A 150 1.89 15.38 -9.37
N ALA A 151 2.41 16.03 -8.32
CA ALA A 151 3.64 15.59 -7.66
C ALA A 151 3.45 14.23 -6.95
N PHE A 152 2.36 14.07 -6.21
CA PHE A 152 2.01 12.79 -5.58
C PHE A 152 1.68 11.71 -6.62
N GLY A 153 0.95 12.08 -7.69
CA GLY A 153 0.66 11.18 -8.81
C GLY A 153 1.92 10.67 -9.49
N PHE A 154 2.91 11.55 -9.73
CA PHE A 154 4.21 11.17 -10.28
C PHE A 154 4.95 10.20 -9.33
N ASN A 155 5.00 10.50 -8.03
CA ASN A 155 5.64 9.60 -7.05
C ASN A 155 4.95 8.23 -6.99
N LYS A 156 3.62 8.19 -7.07
CA LYS A 156 2.86 6.94 -7.12
C LYS A 156 3.08 6.15 -8.40
N ALA A 157 3.21 6.84 -9.54
CA ALA A 157 3.58 6.20 -10.81
C ALA A 157 4.98 5.58 -10.75
N MET A 158 5.95 6.26 -10.14
CA MET A 158 7.30 5.73 -9.92
C MET A 158 7.31 4.50 -8.98
N ASP A 159 6.52 4.51 -7.91
CA ASP A 159 6.23 3.37 -7.01
C ASP A 159 5.81 2.13 -7.84
N LYS A 160 4.78 2.30 -8.65
CA LYS A 160 4.23 1.20 -9.46
C LYS A 160 5.16 0.75 -10.58
N ALA A 161 5.86 1.68 -11.21
CA ALA A 161 6.86 1.34 -12.23
C ALA A 161 8.02 0.53 -11.65
N GLY A 162 8.50 0.89 -10.44
CA GLY A 162 9.49 0.12 -9.71
C GLY A 162 9.00 -1.28 -9.35
N ALA A 163 7.75 -1.39 -8.90
CA ALA A 163 7.15 -2.67 -8.56
C ALA A 163 7.05 -3.61 -9.78
N VAL A 164 6.53 -3.11 -10.91
CA VAL A 164 6.44 -3.90 -12.15
C VAL A 164 7.83 -4.30 -12.65
N ALA A 165 8.79 -3.36 -12.69
CA ALA A 165 10.14 -3.65 -13.12
C ALA A 165 10.81 -4.70 -12.22
N GLY A 166 10.63 -4.63 -10.90
CA GLY A 166 11.16 -5.61 -9.95
C GLY A 166 10.60 -7.01 -10.16
N LEU A 167 9.29 -7.13 -10.37
CA LEU A 167 8.63 -8.41 -10.63
C LEU A 167 9.06 -9.03 -11.97
N VAL A 168 9.18 -8.21 -13.01
CA VAL A 168 9.66 -8.67 -14.33
C VAL A 168 11.12 -9.13 -14.25
N LEU A 169 11.98 -8.40 -13.52
CA LEU A 169 13.37 -8.81 -13.29
C LEU A 169 13.44 -10.11 -12.47
N ALA A 170 12.63 -10.27 -11.43
CA ALA A 170 12.57 -11.49 -10.66
C ALA A 170 12.10 -12.68 -11.52
N ALA A 171 11.06 -12.48 -12.33
CA ALA A 171 10.59 -13.49 -13.30
C ALA A 171 11.70 -13.87 -14.30
N GLY A 172 12.43 -12.87 -14.83
CA GLY A 172 13.53 -13.09 -15.77
C GLY A 172 14.65 -13.92 -15.16
N ILE A 173 15.08 -13.64 -13.94
CA ILE A 173 16.13 -14.43 -13.26
C ILE A 173 15.67 -15.88 -13.05
N LEU A 174 14.44 -16.11 -12.64
CA LEU A 174 13.93 -17.46 -12.46
C LEU A 174 13.80 -18.20 -13.79
N TYR A 175 13.44 -17.50 -14.87
CA TYR A 175 13.29 -18.10 -16.20
C TYR A 175 14.62 -18.46 -16.84
N PHE A 176 15.60 -17.54 -16.80
CA PHE A 176 16.90 -17.73 -17.45
C PHE A 176 17.97 -18.34 -16.55
N GLY A 177 17.85 -18.23 -15.22
CA GLY A 177 18.81 -18.74 -14.24
C GLY A 177 18.62 -20.20 -13.85
N GLY A 178 17.57 -20.85 -14.30
CA GLY A 178 17.24 -22.21 -13.95
C GLY A 178 17.68 -23.25 -14.99
N THR A 179 18.15 -24.37 -14.51
CA THR A 179 18.46 -25.60 -15.27
C THR A 179 17.17 -26.30 -15.78
N GLY A 180 16.24 -25.55 -16.38
CA GLY A 180 14.96 -26.09 -16.88
C GLY A 180 13.90 -26.37 -15.79
N GLN A 181 14.18 -26.16 -14.53
CA GLN A 181 13.21 -26.24 -13.42
C GLN A 181 12.75 -24.84 -13.02
N VAL A 182 11.48 -24.56 -13.20
CA VAL A 182 10.83 -23.26 -12.89
C VAL A 182 10.60 -23.09 -11.37
N ALA A 183 11.19 -23.97 -10.56
CA ALA A 183 11.07 -23.96 -9.10
C ALA A 183 11.98 -22.89 -8.46
N LEU A 184 11.49 -22.24 -7.42
CA LEU A 184 12.31 -21.35 -6.61
C LEU A 184 13.28 -22.17 -5.75
N THR A 185 14.60 -22.09 -6.05
CA THR A 185 15.66 -22.71 -5.27
C THR A 185 16.29 -21.67 -4.32
N ARG A 186 17.10 -22.15 -3.36
CA ARG A 186 17.87 -21.26 -2.49
C ARG A 186 18.82 -20.36 -3.27
N GLU A 187 19.50 -20.91 -4.27
CA GLU A 187 20.46 -20.16 -5.11
C GLU A 187 19.76 -19.07 -5.91
N ASN A 188 18.62 -19.39 -6.52
CA ASN A 188 17.82 -18.41 -7.24
C ASN A 188 17.33 -17.28 -6.31
N TYR A 189 16.89 -17.63 -5.09
CA TYR A 189 16.50 -16.61 -4.11
C TYR A 189 17.69 -15.75 -3.67
N GLN A 190 18.85 -16.34 -3.43
CA GLN A 190 20.07 -15.61 -3.11
C GLN A 190 20.49 -14.67 -4.23
N ALA A 191 20.38 -15.09 -5.49
CA ALA A 191 20.63 -14.23 -6.65
C ALA A 191 19.66 -13.03 -6.71
N LEU A 192 18.36 -13.26 -6.44
CA LEU A 192 17.36 -12.20 -6.33
C LEU A 192 17.70 -11.21 -5.19
N VAL A 193 18.12 -11.72 -4.03
CA VAL A 193 18.55 -10.87 -2.90
C VAL A 193 19.74 -10.01 -3.30
N LEU A 194 20.79 -10.58 -3.90
CA LEU A 194 21.95 -9.81 -4.35
C LEU A 194 21.59 -8.74 -5.39
N LEU A 195 20.74 -9.09 -6.36
CA LEU A 195 20.25 -8.11 -7.34
C LEU A 195 19.51 -6.94 -6.66
N SER A 196 18.73 -7.22 -5.60
CA SER A 196 17.96 -6.22 -4.89
C SER A 196 18.84 -5.19 -4.15
N VAL A 197 20.08 -5.55 -3.82
CA VAL A 197 21.03 -4.70 -3.08
C VAL A 197 21.37 -3.45 -3.88
N VAL A 198 21.64 -3.59 -5.17
CA VAL A 198 22.07 -2.49 -6.04
C VAL A 198 21.03 -1.34 -6.07
N PRO A 199 19.76 -1.59 -6.44
CA PRO A 199 18.77 -0.53 -6.43
C PRO A 199 18.44 -0.05 -5.01
N GLY A 200 18.53 -0.93 -4.00
CA GLY A 200 18.33 -0.55 -2.60
C GLY A 200 19.34 0.50 -2.12
N ILE A 201 20.64 0.26 -2.35
CA ILE A 201 21.72 1.20 -2.00
C ILE A 201 21.64 2.46 -2.89
N ALA A 202 21.38 2.30 -4.20
CA ALA A 202 21.23 3.42 -5.12
C ALA A 202 20.11 4.37 -4.67
N SER A 203 19.00 3.85 -4.13
CA SER A 203 17.90 4.67 -3.61
C SER A 203 18.36 5.58 -2.46
N VAL A 204 19.16 5.05 -1.52
CA VAL A 204 19.73 5.82 -0.41
C VAL A 204 20.72 6.88 -0.92
N PHE A 205 21.56 6.51 -1.87
CA PHE A 205 22.53 7.44 -2.47
C PHE A 205 21.83 8.59 -3.22
N VAL A 206 20.81 8.31 -4.02
CA VAL A 206 20.00 9.32 -4.72
C VAL A 206 19.33 10.25 -3.72
N LEU A 207 18.75 9.70 -2.64
CA LEU A 207 18.14 10.49 -1.59
C LEU A 207 19.15 11.42 -0.90
N ALA A 208 20.32 10.91 -0.55
CA ALA A 208 21.37 11.67 0.12
C ALA A 208 21.87 12.81 -0.74
N ARG A 209 22.11 12.56 -2.06
CA ARG A 209 22.82 13.48 -2.96
C ARG A 209 21.93 14.50 -3.67
N TRP A 210 20.69 14.11 -4.06
CA TRP A 210 19.85 14.96 -4.93
C TRP A 210 18.60 15.51 -4.25
N VAL A 211 18.13 14.91 -3.16
CA VAL A 211 16.99 15.46 -2.43
C VAL A 211 17.44 16.61 -1.54
N ARG A 212 16.83 17.77 -1.73
CA ARG A 212 17.10 18.97 -0.92
C ARG A 212 15.93 19.21 0.02
N GLU A 213 16.25 19.42 1.29
CA GLU A 213 15.27 19.83 2.32
C GLU A 213 15.22 21.36 2.36
N ARG A 214 14.02 21.92 2.26
CA ARG A 214 13.83 23.36 2.53
C ARG A 214 13.80 23.58 4.04
N PRO A 215 14.34 24.72 4.53
CA PRO A 215 14.18 25.08 5.95
C PRO A 215 12.70 25.03 6.30
N ALA A 216 12.36 24.36 7.41
CA ALA A 216 11.00 24.27 7.87
C ALA A 216 10.44 25.67 8.13
N SER A 217 9.38 26.07 7.45
CA SER A 217 8.54 27.15 7.94
C SER A 217 8.04 26.75 9.33
N PRO A 218 7.93 27.69 10.30
CA PRO A 218 7.39 27.37 11.61
C PRO A 218 6.02 26.70 11.43
N SER A 219 5.97 25.37 11.62
CA SER A 219 4.74 24.62 11.47
C SER A 219 3.77 25.06 12.56
N VAL A 220 2.55 25.36 12.15
CA VAL A 220 1.38 25.40 13.02
C VAL A 220 1.49 24.21 13.98
N GLN A 221 1.52 24.50 15.28
CA GLN A 221 1.68 23.54 16.38
C GLN A 221 0.97 22.22 16.08
N ALA A 222 1.74 21.14 16.06
CA ALA A 222 1.18 19.80 16.02
C ALA A 222 0.20 19.70 17.19
N SER A 223 -1.07 19.80 16.91
CA SER A 223 -2.12 19.61 17.90
C SER A 223 -1.86 18.25 18.54
N SER A 224 -1.65 18.24 19.85
CA SER A 224 -1.48 17.03 20.62
C SER A 224 -2.59 16.05 20.19
N VAL A 225 -2.20 14.90 19.66
CA VAL A 225 -3.14 13.81 19.34
C VAL A 225 -3.70 13.33 20.68
N ARG A 226 -4.68 14.07 21.22
CA ARG A 226 -5.54 13.55 22.27
C ARG A 226 -6.43 12.54 21.58
N LEU A 227 -6.18 11.27 21.85
CA LEU A 227 -7.03 10.15 21.42
C LEU A 227 -8.40 10.28 22.13
N ALA A 228 -9.17 11.28 21.76
CA ALA A 228 -10.46 11.56 22.34
C ALA A 228 -11.54 10.71 21.64
N TRP A 229 -11.52 9.37 21.89
CA TRP A 229 -12.57 8.46 21.44
C TRP A 229 -13.98 8.97 21.77
N ARG A 230 -14.15 9.65 22.93
CA ARG A 230 -15.43 10.16 23.39
C ARG A 230 -15.97 11.37 22.61
N GLY A 231 -15.11 12.11 21.92
CA GLY A 231 -15.51 13.27 21.11
C GLY A 231 -15.86 12.94 19.65
N LEU A 232 -15.73 11.69 19.23
CA LEU A 232 -16.00 11.27 17.86
C LEU A 232 -17.45 10.86 17.67
N ASP A 233 -18.04 11.23 16.51
CA ASP A 233 -19.40 10.82 16.13
C ASP A 233 -19.56 9.29 16.18
N GLY A 234 -20.73 8.82 16.63
CA GLY A 234 -21.08 7.41 16.69
C GLY A 234 -20.93 6.69 15.34
N ARG A 235 -21.15 7.40 14.24
CA ARG A 235 -20.99 6.89 12.87
C ARG A 235 -19.54 6.60 12.54
N PHE A 236 -18.63 7.48 12.93
CA PHE A 236 -17.21 7.27 12.72
C PHE A 236 -16.70 6.09 13.56
N ARG A 237 -17.17 5.96 14.82
CA ARG A 237 -16.85 4.80 15.66
C ARG A 237 -17.35 3.49 15.06
N ALA A 238 -18.61 3.47 14.58
CA ALA A 238 -19.17 2.31 13.88
C ALA A 238 -18.36 1.96 12.61
N TYR A 239 -17.96 2.95 11.83
CA TYR A 239 -17.09 2.75 10.67
C TYR A 239 -15.76 2.13 11.05
N LEU A 240 -15.09 2.59 12.12
CA LEU A 240 -13.83 2.01 12.58
C LEU A 240 -13.98 0.55 13.03
N VAL A 241 -15.06 0.19 13.70
CA VAL A 241 -15.33 -1.21 14.09
C VAL A 241 -15.54 -2.08 12.85
N LEU A 242 -16.35 -1.63 11.90
CA LEU A 242 -16.59 -2.36 10.66
C LEU A 242 -15.32 -2.46 9.81
N LEU A 243 -14.49 -1.42 9.77
CA LEU A 243 -13.18 -1.43 9.14
C LEU A 243 -12.25 -2.47 9.79
N ALA A 244 -12.26 -2.56 11.13
CA ALA A 244 -11.46 -3.57 11.83
C ALA A 244 -11.94 -4.99 11.50
N ILE A 245 -13.26 -5.23 11.44
CA ILE A 245 -13.84 -6.51 11.02
C ILE A 245 -13.44 -6.84 9.58
N PHE A 246 -13.55 -5.86 8.66
CA PHE A 246 -13.09 -6.02 7.27
C PHE A 246 -11.60 -6.36 7.20
N THR A 247 -10.77 -5.64 7.98
CA THR A 247 -9.32 -5.85 8.00
C THR A 247 -8.93 -7.22 8.56
N LEU A 248 -9.69 -7.75 9.54
CA LEU A 248 -9.51 -9.12 10.01
C LEU A 248 -9.76 -10.16 8.91
N GLY A 249 -10.65 -9.87 7.96
CA GLY A 249 -10.85 -10.69 6.77
C GLY A 249 -9.82 -10.43 5.66
N ASN A 250 -9.06 -9.34 5.74
CA ASN A 250 -8.09 -8.93 4.74
C ASN A 250 -6.67 -9.34 5.16
N SER A 251 -6.36 -10.62 4.99
CA SER A 251 -5.03 -11.17 5.27
C SER A 251 -3.96 -10.67 4.28
N SER A 252 -2.69 -10.97 4.57
CA SER A 252 -1.58 -10.64 3.67
C SER A 252 -1.77 -11.22 2.26
N ASP A 253 -1.40 -10.45 1.24
CA ASP A 253 -1.35 -10.89 -0.17
C ASP A 253 -0.46 -12.14 -0.38
N ALA A 254 0.39 -12.48 0.60
CA ALA A 254 1.18 -13.72 0.61
C ALA A 254 0.30 -14.97 0.43
N PHE A 255 -0.88 -15.00 1.08
CA PHE A 255 -1.81 -16.12 0.97
C PHE A 255 -2.42 -16.26 -0.42
N LEU A 256 -2.64 -15.15 -1.14
CA LEU A 256 -3.06 -15.18 -2.54
C LEU A 256 -2.00 -15.84 -3.43
N MET A 257 -0.71 -15.55 -3.20
CA MET A 257 0.41 -16.18 -3.92
C MET A 257 0.49 -17.69 -3.61
N LEU A 258 0.39 -18.05 -2.33
CA LEU A 258 0.37 -19.46 -1.92
C LEU A 258 -0.85 -20.20 -2.50
N ARG A 259 -2.03 -19.54 -2.56
CA ARG A 259 -3.22 -20.13 -3.18
C ARG A 259 -3.04 -20.36 -4.68
N ALA A 260 -2.47 -19.40 -5.40
CA ALA A 260 -2.13 -19.58 -6.82
C ALA A 260 -1.20 -20.80 -6.99
N GLN A 261 -0.20 -20.95 -6.13
CA GLN A 261 0.72 -22.08 -6.17
C GLN A 261 0.01 -23.42 -5.92
N THR A 262 -0.93 -23.50 -4.96
CA THR A 262 -1.72 -24.74 -4.75
C THR A 262 -2.62 -25.10 -5.92
N LEU A 263 -2.88 -24.15 -6.83
CA LEU A 263 -3.64 -24.34 -8.07
C LEU A 263 -2.73 -24.55 -9.28
N GLY A 264 -1.45 -24.86 -9.06
CA GLY A 264 -0.50 -25.28 -10.09
C GLY A 264 0.35 -24.16 -10.71
N PHE A 265 0.24 -22.91 -10.21
CA PHE A 265 1.06 -21.82 -10.72
C PHE A 265 2.51 -22.00 -10.32
N GLN A 266 3.40 -21.84 -11.27
CA GLN A 266 4.84 -21.76 -11.05
C GLN A 266 5.23 -20.38 -10.51
N PRO A 267 6.34 -20.23 -9.75
CA PRO A 267 6.78 -18.93 -9.23
C PRO A 267 6.90 -17.83 -10.28
N VAL A 268 7.37 -18.15 -11.47
CA VAL A 268 7.46 -17.18 -12.60
C VAL A 268 6.08 -16.67 -13.01
N GLU A 269 5.09 -17.55 -13.11
CA GLU A 269 3.71 -17.19 -13.47
C GLU A 269 3.08 -16.30 -12.38
N ILE A 270 3.38 -16.57 -11.10
CA ILE A 270 2.93 -15.74 -9.98
C ILE A 270 3.50 -14.32 -10.11
N PHE A 271 4.75 -14.14 -10.54
CA PHE A 271 5.31 -12.80 -10.74
C PHE A 271 4.66 -12.05 -11.91
N PHE A 272 4.34 -12.73 -13.00
CA PHE A 272 3.55 -12.13 -14.07
C PHE A 272 2.14 -11.76 -13.61
N LEU A 273 1.52 -12.60 -12.80
CA LEU A 273 0.21 -12.35 -12.20
C LEU A 273 0.24 -11.08 -11.31
N LEU A 274 1.27 -10.94 -10.46
CA LEU A 274 1.48 -9.75 -9.63
C LEU A 274 1.81 -8.50 -10.45
N ALA A 275 2.58 -8.63 -11.53
CA ALA A 275 2.85 -7.53 -12.45
C ALA A 275 1.56 -7.04 -13.13
N ALA A 276 0.73 -7.96 -13.63
CA ALA A 276 -0.58 -7.66 -14.20
C ALA A 276 -1.51 -7.00 -13.16
N PHE A 277 -1.55 -7.51 -11.94
CA PHE A 277 -2.28 -6.92 -10.82
C PHE A 277 -1.86 -5.44 -10.57
N ASN A 278 -0.55 -5.15 -10.48
CA ASN A 278 -0.07 -3.78 -10.30
C ASN A 278 -0.39 -2.88 -11.50
N LEU A 279 -0.36 -3.41 -12.72
CA LEU A 279 -0.75 -2.69 -13.93
C LEU A 279 -2.24 -2.32 -13.89
N VAL A 280 -3.11 -3.27 -13.53
CA VAL A 280 -4.55 -3.03 -13.38
C VAL A 280 -4.84 -1.97 -12.32
N ILE A 281 -4.19 -2.02 -11.16
CA ILE A 281 -4.30 -0.96 -10.14
C ILE A 281 -3.95 0.40 -10.74
N THR A 282 -2.84 0.48 -11.46
CA THR A 282 -2.36 1.73 -12.04
C THR A 282 -3.37 2.32 -13.03
N LEU A 283 -3.89 1.49 -13.93
CA LEU A 283 -4.84 1.90 -14.96
C LEU A 283 -6.23 2.25 -14.40
N SER A 284 -6.67 1.54 -13.33
CA SER A 284 -8.00 1.72 -12.76
C SER A 284 -8.10 2.85 -11.73
N SER A 285 -6.99 3.25 -11.09
CA SER A 285 -7.01 4.22 -9.98
C SER A 285 -7.52 5.60 -10.39
N THR A 286 -7.18 6.10 -11.59
CA THR A 286 -7.60 7.43 -12.05
C THR A 286 -9.09 7.48 -12.45
N PRO A 287 -9.61 6.56 -13.29
CA PRO A 287 -11.04 6.55 -13.62
C PRO A 287 -11.93 6.29 -12.39
N ALA A 288 -11.45 5.50 -11.45
CA ALA A 288 -12.21 5.21 -10.24
C ALA A 288 -12.35 6.41 -9.30
N GLY A 289 -11.36 7.30 -9.24
CA GLY A 289 -11.48 8.57 -8.52
C GLY A 289 -12.66 9.40 -8.99
N THR A 290 -12.87 9.52 -10.29
CA THR A 290 -13.99 10.25 -10.88
C THR A 290 -15.35 9.57 -10.63
N LEU A 291 -15.37 8.23 -10.56
CA LEU A 291 -16.58 7.47 -10.25
C LEU A 291 -16.98 7.63 -8.77
N SER A 292 -16.00 7.73 -7.88
CA SER A 292 -16.17 7.97 -6.43
C SER A 292 -16.99 9.25 -6.15
N ASP A 293 -16.72 10.31 -6.93
CA ASP A 293 -17.40 11.60 -6.77
C ASP A 293 -18.90 11.54 -7.18
N ARG A 294 -19.27 10.58 -8.06
CA ARG A 294 -20.65 10.42 -8.57
C ARG A 294 -21.50 9.48 -7.72
N LEU A 295 -20.95 8.36 -7.25
CA LEU A 295 -21.70 7.30 -6.55
C LEU A 295 -21.86 7.56 -5.05
N GLY A 296 -21.14 8.53 -4.48
CA GLY A 296 -21.08 8.77 -3.05
C GLY A 296 -20.15 7.76 -2.33
N ARG A 297 -19.32 8.27 -1.44
CA ARG A 297 -18.21 7.51 -0.82
C ARG A 297 -18.65 6.29 -0.01
N ARG A 298 -19.79 6.38 0.69
CA ARG A 298 -20.35 5.26 1.46
C ARG A 298 -20.80 4.11 0.55
N GLY A 299 -21.56 4.42 -0.50
CA GLY A 299 -22.03 3.42 -1.47
C GLY A 299 -20.85 2.69 -2.13
N LEU A 300 -19.80 3.45 -2.45
CA LEU A 300 -18.58 2.90 -3.03
C LEU A 300 -17.87 1.94 -2.07
N ILE A 301 -17.80 2.25 -0.77
CA ILE A 301 -17.19 1.34 0.23
C ILE A 301 -17.99 0.05 0.38
N ILE A 302 -19.32 0.14 0.46
CA ILE A 302 -20.19 -1.05 0.55
C ILE A 302 -20.00 -1.94 -0.68
N ALA A 303 -20.05 -1.34 -1.87
CA ALA A 303 -19.82 -2.07 -3.12
C ALA A 303 -18.40 -2.68 -3.16
N GLY A 304 -17.39 -1.93 -2.71
CA GLY A 304 -16.01 -2.39 -2.64
C GLY A 304 -15.82 -3.60 -1.72
N TRP A 305 -16.38 -3.54 -0.53
CA TRP A 305 -16.30 -4.67 0.41
C TRP A 305 -17.10 -5.89 -0.07
N ALA A 306 -18.23 -5.68 -0.76
CA ALA A 306 -18.99 -6.77 -1.37
C ALA A 306 -18.22 -7.40 -2.54
N ILE A 307 -17.59 -6.60 -3.42
CA ILE A 307 -16.73 -7.09 -4.50
C ILE A 307 -15.53 -7.85 -3.92
N TYR A 308 -14.88 -7.29 -2.89
CA TYR A 308 -13.80 -7.98 -2.19
C TYR A 308 -14.24 -9.34 -1.65
N ALA A 309 -15.41 -9.41 -1.00
CA ALA A 309 -15.97 -10.65 -0.48
C ALA A 309 -16.22 -11.68 -1.61
N ALA A 310 -16.78 -11.24 -2.74
CA ALA A 310 -16.98 -12.10 -3.90
C ALA A 310 -15.65 -12.64 -4.45
N ILE A 311 -14.60 -11.82 -4.52
CA ILE A 311 -13.27 -12.22 -4.95
C ILE A 311 -12.67 -13.24 -3.98
N TYR A 312 -12.74 -13.01 -2.66
CA TYR A 312 -12.20 -13.94 -1.67
C TYR A 312 -12.96 -15.27 -1.65
N LEU A 313 -14.28 -15.23 -1.73
CA LEU A 313 -15.08 -16.46 -1.91
C LEU A 313 -14.72 -17.16 -3.23
N GLY A 314 -14.51 -16.41 -4.30
CA GLY A 314 -14.01 -16.94 -5.57
C GLY A 314 -12.68 -17.67 -5.41
N PHE A 315 -11.71 -17.12 -4.66
CA PHE A 315 -10.43 -17.79 -4.37
C PHE A 315 -10.61 -19.08 -3.55
N ALA A 316 -11.58 -19.12 -2.63
CA ALA A 316 -11.87 -20.33 -1.88
C ALA A 316 -12.31 -21.49 -2.80
N PHE A 317 -13.16 -21.19 -3.79
CA PHE A 317 -13.70 -22.19 -4.74
C PHE A 317 -12.92 -22.29 -6.05
N ALA A 318 -11.85 -21.53 -6.22
CA ALA A 318 -11.01 -21.58 -7.41
C ALA A 318 -10.40 -22.97 -7.60
N SER A 319 -10.55 -23.54 -8.81
CA SER A 319 -10.11 -24.89 -9.16
C SER A 319 -9.24 -24.94 -10.42
N SER A 320 -9.05 -23.81 -11.09
CA SER A 320 -8.29 -23.74 -12.34
C SER A 320 -7.51 -22.43 -12.47
N ALA A 321 -6.48 -22.44 -13.31
CA ALA A 321 -5.59 -21.30 -13.52
C ALA A 321 -6.34 -20.05 -14.01
N TRP A 322 -7.35 -20.20 -14.88
CA TRP A 322 -8.08 -19.04 -15.38
C TRP A 322 -8.91 -18.35 -14.29
N HIS A 323 -9.45 -19.11 -13.29
CA HIS A 323 -10.09 -18.52 -12.12
C HIS A 323 -9.13 -17.60 -11.37
N VAL A 324 -7.88 -18.05 -11.17
CA VAL A 324 -6.86 -17.26 -10.48
C VAL A 324 -6.57 -15.95 -11.23
N TRP A 325 -6.38 -16.02 -12.56
CA TRP A 325 -6.18 -14.83 -13.40
C TRP A 325 -7.35 -13.85 -13.28
N ALA A 326 -8.58 -14.32 -13.45
CA ALA A 326 -9.76 -13.48 -13.37
C ALA A 326 -9.92 -12.81 -12.00
N LEU A 327 -9.70 -13.57 -10.92
CA LEU A 327 -9.82 -13.08 -9.55
C LEU A 327 -8.70 -12.08 -9.20
N TYR A 328 -7.46 -12.32 -9.62
CA TYR A 328 -6.35 -11.36 -9.41
C TYR A 328 -6.56 -10.05 -10.17
N LEU A 329 -7.02 -10.10 -11.41
CA LEU A 329 -7.35 -8.89 -12.17
C LEU A 329 -8.53 -8.16 -11.55
N GLY A 330 -9.57 -8.87 -11.11
CA GLY A 330 -10.68 -8.31 -10.32
C GLY A 330 -10.23 -7.67 -9.02
N TYR A 331 -9.27 -8.30 -8.32
CA TYR A 331 -8.67 -7.77 -7.10
C TYR A 331 -7.87 -6.48 -7.37
N GLY A 332 -7.16 -6.42 -8.50
CA GLY A 332 -6.49 -5.20 -8.97
C GLY A 332 -7.47 -4.05 -9.24
N LEU A 333 -8.59 -4.33 -9.88
CA LEU A 333 -9.67 -3.35 -10.09
C LEU A 333 -10.24 -2.85 -8.76
N TYR A 334 -10.52 -3.77 -7.82
CA TYR A 334 -10.95 -3.42 -6.47
C TYR A 334 -9.95 -2.48 -5.80
N TYR A 335 -8.66 -2.84 -5.77
CA TYR A 335 -7.62 -2.02 -5.13
C TYR A 335 -7.53 -0.62 -5.73
N GLY A 336 -7.52 -0.52 -7.06
CA GLY A 336 -7.45 0.75 -7.77
C GLY A 336 -8.68 1.63 -7.50
N ALA A 337 -9.87 1.03 -7.42
CA ALA A 337 -11.12 1.75 -7.28
C ALA A 337 -11.43 2.21 -5.84
N PHE A 338 -11.16 1.38 -4.84
CA PHE A 338 -11.74 1.54 -3.52
C PHE A 338 -10.78 2.02 -2.44
N GLN A 339 -9.46 1.87 -2.62
CA GLN A 339 -8.47 2.26 -1.61
C GLN A 339 -8.53 3.77 -1.27
N GLY A 340 -8.75 4.63 -2.27
CA GLY A 340 -8.89 6.07 -2.07
C GLY A 340 -10.18 6.48 -1.36
N ALA A 341 -11.28 5.76 -1.62
CA ALA A 341 -12.60 6.06 -1.06
C ALA A 341 -12.66 5.88 0.46
N ALA A 342 -11.95 4.90 1.00
CA ALA A 342 -11.90 4.64 2.44
C ALA A 342 -11.32 5.83 3.22
N SER A 343 -10.20 6.38 2.75
CA SER A 343 -9.58 7.57 3.35
C SER A 343 -10.45 8.82 3.19
N ALA A 344 -11.12 8.97 2.03
CA ALA A 344 -12.00 10.09 1.76
C ALA A 344 -13.25 10.08 2.67
N LEU A 345 -13.79 8.89 3.00
CA LEU A 345 -14.91 8.78 3.94
C LEU A 345 -14.53 9.26 5.36
N VAL A 346 -13.31 9.01 5.82
CA VAL A 346 -12.82 9.55 7.11
C VAL A 346 -12.97 11.08 7.15
N ALA A 347 -12.55 11.76 6.07
CA ALA A 347 -12.67 13.22 5.99
C ALA A 347 -14.11 13.74 6.00
N ASP A 348 -15.07 12.93 5.52
CA ASP A 348 -16.50 13.32 5.51
C ASP A 348 -17.20 13.08 6.86
N LEU A 349 -16.74 12.09 7.63
CA LEU A 349 -17.35 11.71 8.89
C LEU A 349 -16.92 12.59 10.07
N VAL A 350 -15.82 13.32 9.94
CA VAL A 350 -15.25 14.13 11.04
C VAL A 350 -15.05 15.59 10.65
N PRO A 351 -15.15 16.53 11.62
CA PRO A 351 -14.83 17.93 11.40
C PRO A 351 -13.36 18.13 11.00
N PRO A 352 -13.01 19.22 10.29
CA PRO A 352 -11.64 19.49 9.83
C PRO A 352 -10.59 19.45 10.96
N GLU A 353 -10.94 19.92 12.15
CA GLU A 353 -10.08 20.02 13.32
C GLU A 353 -9.67 18.65 13.88
N LEU A 354 -10.51 17.63 13.68
CA LEU A 354 -10.30 16.27 14.18
C LEU A 354 -9.77 15.29 13.12
N ARG A 355 -9.57 15.74 11.88
CA ARG A 355 -9.13 14.86 10.77
C ARG A 355 -7.82 14.15 11.06
N GLY A 356 -6.83 14.84 11.64
CA GLY A 356 -5.56 14.24 12.01
C GLY A 356 -5.73 13.05 12.97
N THR A 357 -6.50 13.25 14.03
CA THR A 357 -6.84 12.20 15.01
C THR A 357 -7.62 11.06 14.35
N ALA A 358 -8.59 11.37 13.49
CA ALA A 358 -9.40 10.37 12.80
C ALA A 358 -8.57 9.50 11.84
N TYR A 359 -7.64 10.08 11.07
CA TYR A 359 -6.70 9.32 10.24
C TYR A 359 -5.73 8.48 11.08
N GLY A 360 -5.30 8.99 12.24
CA GLY A 360 -4.52 8.22 13.20
C GLY A 360 -5.25 6.96 13.67
N LEU A 361 -6.51 7.11 14.10
CA LEU A 361 -7.37 6.00 14.51
C LEU A 361 -7.69 5.03 13.37
N PHE A 362 -7.96 5.55 12.17
CA PHE A 362 -8.19 4.76 10.96
C PHE A 362 -6.98 3.86 10.63
N ASN A 363 -5.78 4.44 10.54
CA ASN A 363 -4.57 3.66 10.29
C ASN A 363 -4.21 2.75 11.49
N GLY A 364 -4.47 3.22 12.72
CA GLY A 364 -4.28 2.43 13.93
C GLY A 364 -5.17 1.17 13.94
N ALA A 365 -6.45 1.31 13.59
CA ALA A 365 -7.38 0.18 13.48
C ALA A 365 -6.90 -0.85 12.44
N ILE A 366 -6.47 -0.40 11.26
CA ILE A 366 -5.88 -1.27 10.23
C ILE A 366 -4.61 -1.94 10.75
N GLY A 367 -3.69 -1.17 11.35
CA GLY A 367 -2.41 -1.70 11.84
C GLY A 367 -2.59 -2.74 12.94
N VAL A 368 -3.49 -2.50 13.90
CA VAL A 368 -3.77 -3.46 14.98
C VAL A 368 -4.45 -4.72 14.44
N ALA A 369 -5.38 -4.60 13.49
CA ALA A 369 -6.11 -5.73 12.92
C ALA A 369 -5.26 -6.55 11.92
N ALA A 370 -4.25 -5.97 11.28
CA ALA A 370 -3.44 -6.63 10.26
C ALA A 370 -2.66 -7.85 10.79
N PHE A 371 -2.14 -7.76 12.02
CA PHE A 371 -1.44 -8.88 12.64
C PHE A 371 -2.36 -10.08 12.89
N PRO A 372 -3.45 -9.97 13.67
CA PRO A 372 -4.35 -11.10 13.86
C PRO A 372 -4.98 -11.60 12.56
N ALA A 373 -5.24 -10.73 11.59
CA ALA A 373 -5.76 -11.13 10.28
C ALA A 373 -4.86 -12.15 9.57
N SER A 374 -3.57 -11.84 9.48
CA SER A 374 -2.61 -12.71 8.78
C SER A 374 -2.27 -13.96 9.59
N LEU A 375 -2.21 -13.86 10.91
CA LEU A 375 -2.00 -15.01 11.78
C LEU A 375 -3.18 -15.99 11.71
N LEU A 376 -4.41 -15.48 11.79
CA LEU A 376 -5.63 -16.29 11.64
C LEU A 376 -5.70 -16.96 10.27
N ALA A 377 -5.33 -16.24 9.21
CA ALA A 377 -5.30 -16.82 7.87
C ALA A 377 -4.30 -17.99 7.79
N GLY A 378 -3.12 -17.87 8.40
CA GLY A 378 -2.15 -18.95 8.46
C GLY A 378 -2.66 -20.16 9.25
N LEU A 379 -3.23 -19.95 10.44
CA LEU A 379 -3.81 -21.01 11.27
C LEU A 379 -4.97 -21.71 10.54
N LEU A 380 -5.89 -20.96 9.91
CA LEU A 380 -6.99 -21.54 9.14
C LEU A 380 -6.48 -22.35 7.96
N TRP A 381 -5.41 -21.89 7.31
CA TRP A 381 -4.76 -22.62 6.22
C TRP A 381 -4.20 -23.96 6.69
N ASP A 382 -3.49 -23.97 7.81
CA ASP A 382 -2.86 -25.18 8.33
C ASP A 382 -3.86 -26.19 8.92
N TRP A 383 -4.96 -25.70 9.54
CA TRP A 383 -5.97 -26.57 10.16
C TRP A 383 -7.04 -27.08 9.20
N TYR A 384 -7.48 -26.27 8.26
CA TYR A 384 -8.63 -26.54 7.40
C TYR A 384 -8.28 -26.48 5.91
N GLY A 385 -7.01 -26.23 5.57
CA GLY A 385 -6.52 -26.20 4.20
C GLY A 385 -6.62 -24.85 3.50
N PRO A 386 -6.05 -24.76 2.28
CA PRO A 386 -5.89 -23.51 1.52
C PRO A 386 -7.17 -22.68 1.26
N PRO A 387 -8.38 -23.25 1.11
CA PRO A 387 -9.60 -22.47 0.93
C PRO A 387 -10.09 -21.72 2.15
N ALA A 388 -9.78 -22.21 3.37
CA ALA A 388 -10.38 -21.75 4.62
C ALA A 388 -10.15 -20.26 4.95
N PRO A 389 -8.93 -19.69 4.81
CA PRO A 389 -8.73 -18.27 5.07
C PRO A 389 -9.51 -17.37 4.12
N PHE A 390 -9.74 -17.80 2.88
CA PHE A 390 -10.52 -17.05 1.89
C PHE A 390 -12.02 -17.10 2.19
N LEU A 391 -12.53 -18.24 2.66
CA LEU A 391 -13.92 -18.35 3.15
C LEU A 391 -14.14 -17.40 4.33
N ALA A 392 -13.30 -17.48 5.35
CA ALA A 392 -13.38 -16.62 6.52
C ALA A 392 -13.27 -15.13 6.16
N GLY A 393 -12.29 -14.77 5.31
CA GLY A 393 -12.10 -13.40 4.85
C GLY A 393 -13.29 -12.87 4.04
N GLY A 394 -13.84 -13.68 3.14
CA GLY A 394 -15.05 -13.34 2.38
C GLY A 394 -16.26 -13.11 3.27
N VAL A 395 -16.48 -13.97 4.28
CA VAL A 395 -17.58 -13.82 5.24
C VAL A 395 -17.40 -12.56 6.08
N LEU A 396 -16.21 -12.30 6.62
CA LEU A 396 -15.94 -11.08 7.41
C LEU A 396 -16.13 -9.81 6.57
N ALA A 397 -15.72 -9.82 5.31
CA ALA A 397 -15.94 -8.71 4.39
C ALA A 397 -17.45 -8.48 4.11
N LEU A 398 -18.24 -9.55 3.95
CA LEU A 398 -19.70 -9.45 3.82
C LEU A 398 -20.35 -8.89 5.08
N VAL A 399 -19.95 -9.36 6.27
CA VAL A 399 -20.44 -8.83 7.55
C VAL A 399 -20.14 -7.34 7.66
N ALA A 400 -18.94 -6.92 7.30
CA ALA A 400 -18.55 -5.51 7.29
C ALA A 400 -19.39 -4.69 6.28
N ALA A 401 -19.61 -5.21 5.07
CA ALA A 401 -20.41 -4.55 4.04
C ALA A 401 -21.88 -4.39 4.47
N LEU A 402 -22.48 -5.45 5.03
CA LEU A 402 -23.85 -5.43 5.55
C LEU A 402 -23.97 -4.49 6.77
N GLY A 403 -23.00 -4.53 7.69
CA GLY A 403 -22.94 -3.61 8.83
C GLY A 403 -22.88 -2.15 8.38
N MET A 404 -22.17 -1.87 7.29
CA MET A 404 -22.07 -0.53 6.73
C MET A 404 -23.42 -0.03 6.14
N LEU A 405 -24.33 -0.91 5.74
CA LEU A 405 -25.70 -0.56 5.36
C LEU A 405 -26.51 0.00 6.53
N ALA A 406 -26.23 -0.43 7.77
CA ALA A 406 -26.89 0.05 8.97
C ALA A 406 -26.36 1.42 9.45
N VAL A 407 -25.15 1.82 9.04
CA VAL A 407 -24.61 3.14 9.39
C VAL A 407 -25.35 4.21 8.60
N ALA A 408 -26.17 5.04 9.29
CA ALA A 408 -27.01 6.05 8.65
C ALA A 408 -26.17 7.07 7.82
N PRO A 409 -26.63 7.51 6.64
CA PRO A 409 -25.98 8.57 5.87
C PRO A 409 -26.02 9.89 6.67
N ARG A 410 -24.99 10.73 6.52
CA ARG A 410 -25.02 12.10 7.06
C ARG A 410 -26.14 12.85 6.33
N SER A 411 -27.16 13.36 7.04
CA SER A 411 -28.13 14.28 6.41
C SER A 411 -27.32 15.46 5.87
N ARG A 412 -27.39 15.71 4.55
CA ARG A 412 -26.88 16.97 3.99
C ARG A 412 -27.73 18.10 4.61
N ARG A 413 -27.20 18.78 5.59
CA ARG A 413 -27.66 20.12 5.97
C ARG A 413 -26.89 21.17 5.20
#